data_01c6ab0df8a8c0fd91e91418b374b552
#
_entry.id   01c6ab0df8a8c0fd91e91418b374b552
#
_cell.length_a   1.000
_cell.length_b   1.000
_cell.length_c   1.000
_cell.angle_alpha   90.00
_cell.angle_beta   90.00
_cell.angle_gamma   90.00
#
_symmetry.space_group_name_H-M   'P 1'
#
loop_
_entity.id
_entity.type
_entity.pdbx_description
1 polymer ?
#
loop_
_entity_poly.entity_id
_entity_poly.type
_entity_poly.pdbx_seq_one_letter_code
_entity_poly.pdbx_strand_id
1 'polypeptide(L)'
;MRHQGTKTIETQRLILRRFTVEDAPAMYRNWASDSEVTKYLTWPTHSSVEISHQILLDWTGQYADSTFYQWAIVPKELGEPVGSIGVVHLNEQAQLVHIGYCIGTNWWHHGITSEAMQAVMDYMFDEVGVNRVESRHDPRNPNSGRVMRKCGMNYEGTLRQSDWNNQGICDASWYALLAQERNSAKSVVDTLETNAIIDDI
;
A
#
# COMPACT_ATOMS: atom_id res chain seq x y z
N MET A 1 16.68 6.48 -8.43
CA MET A 1 15.83 6.75 -7.25
C MET A 1 16.70 7.06 -6.03
N ARG A 2 16.17 7.74 -5.00
CA ARG A 2 16.88 8.09 -3.76
C ARG A 2 16.36 7.21 -2.63
N HIS A 3 16.85 5.99 -2.51
CA HIS A 3 16.35 5.06 -1.52
C HIS A 3 16.63 5.49 -0.09
N GLN A 4 15.63 5.46 0.76
CA GLN A 4 15.68 5.87 2.15
C GLN A 4 15.10 4.81 3.11
N GLY A 5 14.68 3.66 2.57
CA GLY A 5 14.02 2.60 3.32
C GLY A 5 12.67 3.00 3.90
N THR A 6 12.15 2.14 4.73
CA THR A 6 10.89 2.37 5.43
C THR A 6 11.07 3.42 6.53
N LYS A 7 10.50 4.61 6.37
CA LYS A 7 10.41 5.66 7.40
C LYS A 7 8.99 5.72 7.97
N THR A 8 8.84 6.18 9.19
CA THR A 8 7.52 6.44 9.76
C THR A 8 6.84 7.58 9.01
N ILE A 9 5.59 7.36 8.61
CA ILE A 9 4.72 8.33 7.96
C ILE A 9 3.48 8.48 8.84
N GLU A 10 3.14 9.72 9.19
CA GLU A 10 1.91 10.03 9.92
C GLU A 10 0.89 10.67 9.00
N THR A 11 -0.35 10.23 9.14
CA THR A 11 -1.52 10.80 8.47
C THR A 11 -2.50 11.34 9.52
N GLN A 12 -3.68 11.75 9.07
CA GLN A 12 -4.74 12.18 10.00
C GLN A 12 -5.09 11.09 11.01
N ARG A 13 -5.28 9.83 10.55
CA ARG A 13 -5.79 8.73 11.38
C ARG A 13 -4.78 7.62 11.63
N LEU A 14 -3.66 7.58 10.85
CA LEU A 14 -2.75 6.44 10.83
C LEU A 14 -1.33 6.82 11.22
N ILE A 15 -0.61 5.84 11.75
CA ILE A 15 0.84 5.78 11.81
C ILE A 15 1.26 4.60 10.93
N LEU A 16 1.98 4.88 9.85
CA LEU A 16 2.64 3.88 9.02
C LEU A 16 4.08 3.76 9.53
N ARG A 17 4.42 2.64 10.16
CA ARG A 17 5.73 2.44 10.78
C ARG A 17 6.34 1.09 10.39
N ARG A 18 7.62 0.92 10.67
CA ARG A 18 8.25 -0.39 10.60
C ARG A 18 7.51 -1.35 11.53
N PHE A 19 7.42 -2.62 11.11
CA PHE A 19 7.02 -3.67 12.00
C PHE A 19 8.09 -3.95 13.05
N THR A 20 7.66 -4.49 14.18
CA THR A 20 8.50 -5.14 15.17
C THR A 20 8.03 -6.58 15.34
N VAL A 21 8.85 -7.43 15.95
CA VAL A 21 8.48 -8.84 16.16
C VAL A 21 7.33 -8.97 17.16
N GLU A 22 7.15 -8.01 18.04
CA GLU A 22 6.06 -7.91 19.02
C GLU A 22 4.70 -7.67 18.35
N ASP A 23 4.66 -7.26 17.09
CA ASP A 23 3.42 -7.10 16.31
C ASP A 23 2.81 -8.45 15.86
N ALA A 24 3.51 -9.59 16.07
CA ALA A 24 3.07 -10.89 15.57
C ALA A 24 1.68 -11.32 16.08
N PRO A 25 1.32 -11.13 17.35
CA PRO A 25 -0.03 -11.43 17.82
C PRO A 25 -1.12 -10.57 17.16
N ALA A 26 -0.85 -9.29 16.94
CA ALA A 26 -1.77 -8.39 16.25
C ALA A 26 -1.88 -8.76 14.76
N MET A 27 -0.77 -9.05 14.08
CA MET A 27 -0.74 -9.54 12.71
C MET A 27 -1.60 -10.78 12.54
N TYR A 28 -1.38 -11.79 13.37
CA TYR A 28 -2.13 -13.03 13.34
C TYR A 28 -3.63 -12.78 13.56
N ARG A 29 -3.98 -12.11 14.65
CA ARG A 29 -5.37 -11.88 15.07
C ARG A 29 -6.14 -11.00 14.08
N ASN A 30 -5.52 -9.94 13.59
CA ASN A 30 -6.25 -8.88 12.89
C ASN A 30 -6.42 -9.14 11.39
N TRP A 31 -5.52 -9.92 10.74
CA TRP A 31 -5.66 -10.17 9.29
C TRP A 31 -5.02 -11.46 8.79
N ALA A 32 -3.89 -11.92 9.34
CA ALA A 32 -3.13 -12.98 8.69
C ALA A 32 -3.77 -14.37 8.86
N SER A 33 -4.56 -14.59 9.92
CA SER A 33 -5.32 -15.83 10.17
C SER A 33 -6.69 -15.84 9.50
N ASP A 34 -7.11 -14.74 8.85
CA ASP A 34 -8.41 -14.63 8.19
C ASP A 34 -8.32 -15.08 6.73
N SER A 35 -9.02 -16.15 6.38
CA SER A 35 -9.05 -16.69 5.02
C SER A 35 -9.74 -15.75 4.01
N GLU A 36 -10.66 -14.90 4.45
CA GLU A 36 -11.28 -13.90 3.57
C GLU A 36 -10.29 -12.80 3.20
N VAL A 37 -9.40 -12.40 4.13
CA VAL A 37 -8.31 -11.45 3.82
C VAL A 37 -7.30 -12.06 2.87
N THR A 38 -6.88 -13.29 3.12
CA THR A 38 -5.81 -13.95 2.34
C THR A 38 -6.28 -14.51 1.02
N LYS A 39 -7.58 -14.60 0.77
CA LYS A 39 -8.20 -15.21 -0.40
C LYS A 39 -7.56 -14.80 -1.73
N TYR A 40 -7.27 -13.53 -1.91
CA TYR A 40 -6.68 -12.97 -3.14
C TYR A 40 -5.21 -12.58 -2.97
N LEU A 41 -4.54 -13.09 -1.92
CA LEU A 41 -3.11 -12.87 -1.69
C LEU A 41 -2.29 -14.07 -2.17
N THR A 42 -1.00 -13.85 -2.37
CA THR A 42 -0.06 -14.88 -2.85
C THR A 42 0.55 -15.71 -1.72
N TRP A 43 0.29 -15.36 -0.47
CA TRP A 43 0.73 -16.11 0.71
C TRP A 43 -0.46 -16.74 1.44
N PRO A 44 -0.28 -17.94 2.02
CA PRO A 44 -1.37 -18.69 2.64
C PRO A 44 -1.81 -18.07 3.96
N THR A 45 -3.06 -18.33 4.35
CA THR A 45 -3.55 -17.99 5.69
C THR A 45 -2.63 -18.58 6.76
N HIS A 46 -2.21 -17.76 7.72
CA HIS A 46 -1.37 -18.22 8.83
C HIS A 46 -2.15 -19.14 9.74
N SER A 47 -1.63 -20.34 9.97
CA SER A 47 -2.27 -21.32 10.86
C SER A 47 -1.90 -21.11 12.32
N SER A 48 -0.89 -20.29 12.61
CA SER A 48 -0.48 -19.97 13.99
C SER A 48 0.23 -18.63 14.07
N VAL A 49 0.36 -18.08 15.28
CA VAL A 49 1.07 -16.84 15.55
C VAL A 49 2.59 -16.93 15.28
N GLU A 50 3.14 -18.14 15.39
CA GLU A 50 4.57 -18.42 15.14
C GLU A 50 4.92 -18.13 13.66
N ILE A 51 4.00 -18.40 12.73
CA ILE A 51 4.19 -18.04 11.31
C ILE A 51 4.26 -16.51 11.15
N SER A 52 3.35 -15.79 11.78
CA SER A 52 3.39 -14.31 11.77
C SER A 52 4.70 -13.80 12.40
N HIS A 53 5.14 -14.40 13.50
CA HIS A 53 6.39 -14.04 14.15
C HIS A 53 7.61 -14.27 13.24
N GLN A 54 7.66 -15.41 12.53
CA GLN A 54 8.76 -15.69 11.59
C GLN A 54 8.80 -14.70 10.43
N ILE A 55 7.65 -14.34 9.85
CA ILE A 55 7.56 -13.32 8.80
C ILE A 55 8.06 -11.96 9.32
N LEU A 56 7.72 -11.58 10.54
CA LEU A 56 8.18 -10.32 11.12
C LEU A 56 9.67 -10.33 11.45
N LEU A 57 10.24 -11.48 11.85
CA LEU A 57 11.69 -11.63 11.97
C LEU A 57 12.40 -11.35 10.64
N ASP A 58 11.88 -11.92 9.53
CA ASP A 58 12.44 -11.70 8.20
C ASP A 58 12.33 -10.23 7.77
N TRP A 59 11.18 -9.60 7.96
CA TRP A 59 11.00 -8.19 7.61
C TRP A 59 11.84 -7.24 8.47
N THR A 60 11.93 -7.49 9.78
CA THR A 60 12.74 -6.64 10.68
C THR A 60 14.22 -6.72 10.34
N GLY A 61 14.70 -7.90 9.91
CA GLY A 61 16.06 -8.06 9.41
C GLY A 61 16.35 -7.29 8.12
N GLN A 62 15.34 -7.08 7.27
CA GLN A 62 15.49 -6.38 5.99
C GLN A 62 15.48 -4.84 6.12
N TYR A 63 15.05 -4.27 7.24
CA TYR A 63 15.00 -2.81 7.40
C TYR A 63 16.36 -2.10 7.40
N ALA A 64 17.46 -2.83 7.42
CA ALA A 64 18.80 -2.27 7.19
C ALA A 64 19.03 -1.94 5.69
N ASP A 65 18.30 -2.59 4.79
CA ASP A 65 18.31 -2.30 3.36
C ASP A 65 17.45 -1.08 3.04
N SER A 66 18.06 -0.05 2.47
CA SER A 66 17.37 1.17 2.08
C SER A 66 16.39 0.99 0.91
N THR A 67 16.43 -0.15 0.22
CA THR A 67 15.47 -0.50 -0.85
C THR A 67 14.26 -1.28 -0.34
N PHE A 68 14.25 -1.67 0.94
CA PHE A 68 13.15 -2.41 1.54
C PHE A 68 12.09 -1.46 2.12
N TYR A 69 10.87 -1.59 1.61
CA TYR A 69 9.73 -0.72 1.95
C TYR A 69 8.54 -1.56 2.39
N GLN A 70 8.32 -1.65 3.70
CA GLN A 70 7.23 -2.41 4.30
C GLN A 70 6.74 -1.72 5.57
N TRP A 71 5.46 -1.34 5.60
CA TRP A 71 4.84 -0.64 6.72
C TRP A 71 3.72 -1.44 7.35
N ALA A 72 3.66 -1.38 8.68
CA ALA A 72 2.47 -1.66 9.47
C ALA A 72 1.48 -0.50 9.32
N ILE A 73 0.22 -0.80 9.08
CA ILE A 73 -0.89 0.17 9.09
C ILE A 73 -1.46 0.20 10.51
N VAL A 74 -1.19 1.26 11.26
CA VAL A 74 -1.59 1.39 12.66
C VAL A 74 -2.57 2.56 12.81
N PRO A 75 -3.87 2.30 13.06
CA PRO A 75 -4.81 3.36 13.45
C PRO A 75 -4.39 3.97 14.79
N LYS A 76 -4.32 5.32 14.87
CA LYS A 76 -3.88 6.05 16.08
C LYS A 76 -4.74 5.74 17.29
N GLU A 77 -6.04 5.53 17.10
CA GLU A 77 -6.99 5.20 18.16
C GLU A 77 -6.75 3.79 18.75
N LEU A 78 -6.25 2.85 17.94
CA LEU A 78 -6.07 1.46 18.34
C LEU A 78 -4.65 1.18 18.86
N GLY A 79 -3.63 1.82 18.27
CA GLY A 79 -2.23 1.68 18.66
C GLY A 79 -1.57 0.36 18.24
N GLU A 80 -2.28 -0.53 17.53
CA GLU A 80 -1.75 -1.79 17.01
C GLU A 80 -1.99 -1.95 15.50
N PRO A 81 -1.19 -2.74 14.77
CA PRO A 81 -1.35 -2.92 13.34
C PRO A 81 -2.63 -3.69 12.98
N VAL A 82 -3.29 -3.22 11.92
CA VAL A 82 -4.51 -3.82 11.37
C VAL A 82 -4.32 -4.32 9.94
N GLY A 83 -3.13 -4.13 9.38
CA GLY A 83 -2.78 -4.51 8.03
C GLY A 83 -1.36 -4.13 7.69
N SER A 84 -0.98 -4.36 6.45
CA SER A 84 0.33 -4.01 5.91
C SER A 84 0.24 -3.38 4.53
N ILE A 85 1.23 -2.55 4.19
CA ILE A 85 1.42 -1.96 2.88
C ILE A 85 2.92 -1.87 2.59
N GLY A 86 3.32 -2.17 1.35
CA GLY A 86 4.74 -2.14 1.01
C GLY A 86 5.01 -2.23 -0.49
N VAL A 87 6.28 -2.10 -0.86
CA VAL A 87 6.75 -2.30 -2.24
C VAL A 87 7.06 -3.78 -2.43
N VAL A 88 6.30 -4.44 -3.30
CA VAL A 88 6.44 -5.87 -3.60
C VAL A 88 7.30 -6.13 -4.85
N HIS A 89 7.52 -5.11 -5.67
CA HIS A 89 8.45 -5.14 -6.80
C HIS A 89 8.99 -3.73 -7.06
N LEU A 90 10.26 -3.66 -7.46
CA LEU A 90 10.99 -2.43 -7.72
C LEU A 90 11.82 -2.60 -9.00
N ASN A 91 11.80 -1.59 -9.88
CA ASN A 91 12.62 -1.52 -11.07
C ASN A 91 13.35 -0.16 -11.12
N GLU A 92 14.67 -0.20 -10.84
CA GLU A 92 15.52 0.99 -10.81
C GLU A 92 15.60 1.70 -12.17
N GLN A 93 15.70 0.94 -13.26
CA GLN A 93 15.89 1.52 -14.60
C GLN A 93 14.62 2.25 -15.06
N ALA A 94 13.45 1.70 -14.75
CA ALA A 94 12.16 2.33 -15.05
C ALA A 94 11.73 3.35 -13.97
N GLN A 95 12.46 3.43 -12.85
CA GLN A 95 12.08 4.21 -11.66
C GLN A 95 10.65 3.90 -11.22
N LEU A 96 10.35 2.60 -11.09
CA LEU A 96 9.01 2.07 -10.89
C LEU A 96 8.97 1.29 -9.58
N VAL A 97 7.86 1.45 -8.85
CA VAL A 97 7.51 0.60 -7.69
C VAL A 97 6.11 0.03 -7.85
N HIS A 98 5.95 -1.24 -7.47
CA HIS A 98 4.67 -1.91 -7.37
C HIS A 98 4.28 -2.00 -5.90
N ILE A 99 3.16 -1.40 -5.51
CA ILE A 99 2.67 -1.40 -4.13
C ILE A 99 1.64 -2.49 -3.94
N GLY A 100 1.84 -3.32 -2.90
CA GLY A 100 0.87 -4.29 -2.40
C GLY A 100 0.38 -3.92 -1.01
N TYR A 101 -0.85 -4.30 -0.68
CA TYR A 101 -1.47 -4.04 0.63
C TYR A 101 -2.48 -5.09 1.01
N CYS A 102 -2.68 -5.26 2.30
CA CYS A 102 -3.79 -6.01 2.89
C CYS A 102 -4.21 -5.38 4.21
N ILE A 103 -5.47 -5.60 4.59
CA ILE A 103 -6.04 -5.09 5.84
C ILE A 103 -7.12 -6.08 6.34
N GLY A 104 -7.25 -6.20 7.64
CA GLY A 104 -8.25 -7.06 8.27
C GLY A 104 -9.69 -6.68 7.92
N THR A 105 -10.58 -7.67 7.89
CA THR A 105 -11.99 -7.51 7.49
C THR A 105 -12.74 -6.48 8.32
N ASN A 106 -12.43 -6.36 9.61
CA ASN A 106 -13.06 -5.40 10.52
C ASN A 106 -12.80 -3.93 10.14
N TRP A 107 -11.77 -3.67 9.33
CA TRP A 107 -11.38 -2.31 8.89
C TRP A 107 -11.69 -2.04 7.42
N TRP A 108 -12.41 -2.95 6.75
CA TRP A 108 -12.86 -2.73 5.38
C TRP A 108 -13.88 -1.59 5.31
N HIS A 109 -13.92 -0.91 4.17
CA HIS A 109 -14.85 0.21 3.89
C HIS A 109 -14.70 1.48 4.76
N HIS A 110 -13.70 1.54 5.65
CA HIS A 110 -13.43 2.73 6.47
C HIS A 110 -12.45 3.73 5.84
N GLY A 111 -11.98 3.45 4.61
CA GLY A 111 -11.04 4.31 3.88
C GLY A 111 -9.59 4.26 4.37
N ILE A 112 -9.28 3.39 5.35
CA ILE A 112 -7.95 3.24 5.94
C ILE A 112 -6.91 2.86 4.89
N THR A 113 -7.20 1.87 4.04
CA THR A 113 -6.27 1.42 2.99
C THR A 113 -5.99 2.53 1.97
N SER A 114 -7.00 3.32 1.59
CA SER A 114 -6.80 4.44 0.66
C SER A 114 -5.94 5.54 1.28
N GLU A 115 -6.12 5.85 2.57
CA GLU A 115 -5.29 6.82 3.30
C GLU A 115 -3.84 6.34 3.40
N ALA A 116 -3.62 5.07 3.73
CA ALA A 116 -2.28 4.47 3.77
C ALA A 116 -1.63 4.46 2.39
N MET A 117 -2.36 4.05 1.35
CA MET A 117 -1.86 4.00 -0.03
C MET A 117 -1.46 5.39 -0.52
N GLN A 118 -2.28 6.41 -0.29
CA GLN A 118 -1.97 7.79 -0.67
C GLN A 118 -0.68 8.28 0.02
N ALA A 119 -0.53 8.05 1.31
CA ALA A 119 0.65 8.46 2.07
C ALA A 119 1.94 7.76 1.59
N VAL A 120 1.85 6.46 1.27
CA VAL A 120 2.99 5.72 0.72
C VAL A 120 3.32 6.20 -0.70
N MET A 121 2.32 6.44 -1.55
CA MET A 121 2.54 7.00 -2.90
C MET A 121 3.22 8.37 -2.83
N ASP A 122 2.77 9.24 -1.93
CA ASP A 122 3.36 10.56 -1.71
C ASP A 122 4.83 10.43 -1.29
N TYR A 123 5.14 9.54 -0.35
CA TYR A 123 6.51 9.22 0.05
C TYR A 123 7.37 8.72 -1.12
N MET A 124 6.84 7.82 -1.95
CA MET A 124 7.56 7.29 -3.11
C MET A 124 7.87 8.38 -4.15
N PHE A 125 6.91 9.24 -4.46
CA PHE A 125 7.14 10.32 -5.42
C PHE A 125 8.03 11.43 -4.87
N ASP A 126 7.78 11.91 -3.66
CA ASP A 126 8.41 13.13 -3.14
C ASP A 126 9.80 12.84 -2.53
N GLU A 127 9.95 11.74 -1.79
CA GLU A 127 11.19 11.41 -1.08
C GLU A 127 12.10 10.48 -1.87
N VAL A 128 11.55 9.42 -2.45
CA VAL A 128 12.31 8.42 -3.21
C VAL A 128 12.53 8.88 -4.65
N GLY A 129 11.58 9.62 -5.23
CA GLY A 129 11.69 10.18 -6.58
C GLY A 129 11.40 9.13 -7.65
N VAL A 130 10.37 8.30 -7.46
CA VAL A 130 9.93 7.35 -8.48
C VAL A 130 9.24 8.07 -9.63
N ASN A 131 9.34 7.52 -10.84
CA ASN A 131 8.60 8.00 -12.00
C ASN A 131 7.20 7.39 -12.07
N ARG A 132 7.03 6.15 -11.57
CA ARG A 132 5.79 5.39 -11.69
C ARG A 132 5.50 4.60 -10.41
N VAL A 133 4.29 4.74 -9.92
CA VAL A 133 3.71 3.83 -8.91
C VAL A 133 2.64 3.01 -9.59
N GLU A 134 2.70 1.69 -9.43
CA GLU A 134 1.69 0.78 -9.96
C GLU A 134 1.19 -0.18 -8.89
N SER A 135 0.03 -0.76 -9.13
CA SER A 135 -0.56 -1.82 -8.34
C SER A 135 -1.50 -2.66 -9.21
N ARG A 136 -1.78 -3.90 -8.79
CA ARG A 136 -2.72 -4.78 -9.49
C ARG A 136 -3.61 -5.52 -8.53
N HIS A 137 -4.71 -6.04 -9.04
CA HIS A 137 -5.60 -6.89 -8.28
C HIS A 137 -6.29 -7.93 -9.17
N ASP A 138 -6.71 -9.04 -8.57
CA ASP A 138 -7.64 -9.97 -9.19
C ASP A 138 -8.99 -9.25 -9.46
N PRO A 139 -9.55 -9.25 -10.68
CA PRO A 139 -10.83 -8.62 -10.97
C PRO A 139 -11.98 -9.08 -10.07
N ARG A 140 -11.89 -10.29 -9.50
CA ARG A 140 -12.85 -10.83 -8.51
C ARG A 140 -12.77 -10.13 -7.15
N ASN A 141 -11.71 -9.30 -6.91
CA ASN A 141 -11.55 -8.42 -5.75
C ASN A 141 -11.72 -6.94 -6.14
N PRO A 142 -12.94 -6.47 -6.48
CA PRO A 142 -13.14 -5.11 -6.97
C PRO A 142 -12.84 -4.02 -5.93
N ASN A 143 -12.84 -4.36 -4.64
CA ASN A 143 -12.55 -3.41 -3.58
C ASN A 143 -11.08 -2.94 -3.62
N SER A 144 -10.13 -3.80 -3.99
CA SER A 144 -8.74 -3.41 -4.19
C SER A 144 -8.61 -2.38 -5.33
N GLY A 145 -9.29 -2.60 -6.46
CA GLY A 145 -9.32 -1.62 -7.56
C GLY A 145 -9.99 -0.28 -7.18
N ARG A 146 -10.95 -0.28 -6.25
CA ARG A 146 -11.55 0.96 -5.73
C ARG A 146 -10.55 1.78 -4.92
N VAL A 147 -9.68 1.13 -4.14
CA VAL A 147 -8.58 1.80 -3.42
C VAL A 147 -7.66 2.50 -4.40
N MET A 148 -7.20 1.80 -5.45
CA MET A 148 -6.30 2.34 -6.47
C MET A 148 -6.90 3.57 -7.16
N ARG A 149 -8.16 3.47 -7.62
CA ARG A 149 -8.87 4.61 -8.24
C ARG A 149 -9.05 5.78 -7.30
N LYS A 150 -9.37 5.53 -6.02
CA LYS A 150 -9.52 6.60 -5.01
C LYS A 150 -8.21 7.35 -4.76
N CYS A 151 -7.06 6.69 -4.97
CA CYS A 151 -5.73 7.30 -4.90
C CYS A 151 -5.27 7.92 -6.24
N GLY A 152 -6.18 8.12 -7.21
CA GLY A 152 -5.88 8.77 -8.47
C GLY A 152 -5.14 7.92 -9.49
N MET A 153 -5.02 6.60 -9.26
CA MET A 153 -4.37 5.72 -10.24
C MET A 153 -5.31 5.44 -11.43
N ASN A 154 -4.74 5.50 -12.62
CA ASN A 154 -5.42 5.20 -13.88
C ASN A 154 -5.45 3.67 -14.13
N TYR A 155 -6.59 3.15 -14.59
CA TYR A 155 -6.69 1.79 -15.08
C TYR A 155 -6.00 1.65 -16.43
N GLU A 156 -5.08 0.68 -16.56
CA GLU A 156 -4.31 0.46 -17.78
C GLU A 156 -4.74 -0.80 -18.56
N GLY A 157 -5.45 -1.70 -17.91
CA GLY A 157 -5.94 -2.91 -18.58
C GLY A 157 -6.00 -4.14 -17.66
N THR A 158 -6.59 -5.20 -18.17
CA THR A 158 -6.61 -6.52 -17.52
C THR A 158 -5.86 -7.53 -18.37
N LEU A 159 -4.82 -8.11 -17.79
CA LEU A 159 -4.05 -9.20 -18.41
C LEU A 159 -4.67 -10.54 -18.01
N ARG A 160 -5.04 -11.36 -19.00
CA ARG A 160 -5.68 -12.65 -18.74
C ARG A 160 -4.65 -13.67 -18.25
N GLN A 161 -4.98 -14.38 -17.15
CA GLN A 161 -4.19 -15.47 -16.56
C GLN A 161 -2.71 -15.10 -16.35
N SER A 162 -2.46 -13.86 -15.94
CA SER A 162 -1.11 -13.31 -15.78
C SER A 162 -0.65 -13.23 -14.34
N ASP A 163 -1.46 -13.70 -13.41
CA ASP A 163 -1.14 -13.71 -11.99
C ASP A 163 -1.68 -14.96 -11.30
N TRP A 164 -1.41 -15.11 -10.02
CA TRP A 164 -1.92 -16.19 -9.19
C TRP A 164 -2.13 -15.72 -7.76
N ASN A 165 -3.04 -16.38 -7.05
CA ASN A 165 -3.34 -16.16 -5.65
C ASN A 165 -3.86 -17.45 -5.01
N ASN A 166 -4.35 -17.40 -3.77
CA ASN A 166 -4.88 -18.58 -3.08
C ASN A 166 -6.13 -19.19 -3.75
N GLN A 167 -6.68 -18.57 -4.78
CA GLN A 167 -7.75 -19.12 -5.61
C GLN A 167 -7.22 -19.72 -6.93
N GLY A 168 -5.89 -19.81 -7.10
CA GLY A 168 -5.23 -20.32 -8.30
C GLY A 168 -4.86 -19.23 -9.31
N ILE A 169 -4.66 -19.64 -10.58
CA ILE A 169 -4.36 -18.72 -11.68
C ILE A 169 -5.50 -17.74 -11.88
N CYS A 170 -5.18 -16.46 -12.05
CA CYS A 170 -6.17 -15.40 -12.20
C CYS A 170 -5.74 -14.34 -13.21
N ASP A 171 -6.71 -13.53 -13.62
CA ASP A 171 -6.45 -12.29 -14.36
C ASP A 171 -5.90 -11.24 -13.41
N ALA A 172 -5.15 -10.28 -13.95
CA ALA A 172 -4.64 -9.13 -13.21
C ALA A 172 -5.09 -7.81 -13.84
N SER A 173 -5.85 -7.02 -13.09
CA SER A 173 -6.22 -5.64 -13.46
C SER A 173 -5.18 -4.69 -12.93
N TRP A 174 -4.53 -3.94 -13.84
CA TRP A 174 -3.41 -3.05 -13.57
C TRP A 174 -3.85 -1.60 -13.49
N TYR A 175 -3.27 -0.91 -12.53
CA TYR A 175 -3.45 0.52 -12.28
C TYR A 175 -2.09 1.17 -12.05
N ALA A 176 -1.94 2.40 -12.51
CA ALA A 176 -0.73 3.18 -12.29
C ALA A 176 -1.00 4.68 -12.16
N LEU A 177 -0.03 5.38 -11.56
CA LEU A 177 0.07 6.83 -11.57
C LEU A 177 1.51 7.22 -11.91
N LEU A 178 1.67 8.18 -12.83
CA LEU A 178 2.96 8.73 -13.21
C LEU A 178 3.25 10.03 -12.44
N ALA A 179 4.52 10.29 -12.17
CA ALA A 179 4.96 11.51 -11.48
C ALA A 179 4.45 12.79 -12.17
N GLN A 180 4.46 12.83 -13.51
CA GLN A 180 3.95 13.97 -14.27
C GLN A 180 2.44 14.20 -14.13
N GLU A 181 1.65 13.12 -14.03
CA GLU A 181 0.19 13.18 -13.86
C GLU A 181 -0.16 13.73 -12.47
N ARG A 182 0.53 13.25 -11.44
CA ARG A 182 0.39 13.73 -10.06
C ARG A 182 0.71 15.22 -9.95
N ASN A 183 1.80 15.68 -10.57
CA ASN A 183 2.20 17.09 -10.54
C ASN A 183 1.19 17.99 -11.25
N SER A 184 0.63 17.54 -12.37
CA SER A 184 -0.44 18.26 -13.07
C SER A 184 -1.70 18.41 -12.22
N ALA A 185 -2.09 17.37 -11.49
CA ALA A 185 -3.24 17.43 -10.59
C ALA A 185 -2.99 18.37 -9.39
N LYS A 186 -1.79 18.34 -8.79
CA LYS A 186 -1.40 19.27 -7.71
C LYS A 186 -1.42 20.73 -8.19
N SER A 187 -0.86 21.03 -9.37
CA SER A 187 -0.82 22.41 -9.89
C SER A 187 -2.20 22.99 -10.17
N VAL A 188 -3.17 22.18 -10.56
CA VAL A 188 -4.57 22.62 -10.75
C VAL A 188 -5.22 22.97 -9.40
N VAL A 189 -5.00 22.17 -8.37
CA VAL A 189 -5.53 22.43 -7.01
C VAL A 189 -4.94 23.72 -6.45
N ASP A 190 -3.61 23.89 -6.51
CA ASP A 190 -2.92 25.09 -6.02
C ASP A 190 -3.41 26.35 -6.74
N THR A 191 -3.69 26.27 -8.05
CA THR A 191 -4.23 27.38 -8.83
C THR A 191 -5.65 27.73 -8.41
N LEU A 192 -6.51 26.76 -8.13
CA LEU A 192 -7.87 26.98 -7.67
C LEU A 192 -7.93 27.57 -6.26
N GLU A 193 -7.09 27.12 -5.34
CA GLU A 193 -6.98 27.67 -4.00
C GLU A 193 -6.45 29.11 -4.01
N THR A 194 -5.48 29.41 -4.86
CA THR A 194 -4.93 30.77 -5.02
C THR A 194 -5.99 31.73 -5.60
N ASN A 195 -6.79 31.29 -6.56
CA ASN A 195 -7.86 32.12 -7.15
C ASN A 195 -9.01 32.34 -6.17
N ALA A 196 -9.35 31.36 -5.32
CA ALA A 196 -10.39 31.50 -4.30
C ALA A 196 -10.04 32.56 -3.22
N ILE A 197 -8.74 32.74 -2.94
CA ILE A 197 -8.27 33.76 -1.99
C ILE A 197 -8.32 35.18 -2.58
N ILE A 198 -8.24 35.32 -3.93
CA ILE A 198 -8.25 36.62 -4.61
C ILE A 198 -9.69 37.16 -4.78
N ASP A 199 -10.68 36.28 -4.86
CA ASP A 199 -12.11 36.68 -4.99
C ASP A 199 -12.75 37.12 -3.67
N ASP A 200 -12.08 36.97 -2.52
CA ASP A 200 -12.55 37.39 -1.18
C ASP A 200 -11.93 38.72 -0.69
N ILE A 201 -11.28 39.50 -1.58
CA ILE A 201 -10.78 40.85 -1.30
C ILE A 201 -11.53 41.87 -2.16
#